data_d5f1828d83e4af7ba5d61a0ac44f01fd
#
_entry.id   d5f1828d83e4af7ba5d61a0ac44f01fd
#
_cell.length_a   1.000
_cell.length_b   1.000
_cell.length_c   1.000
_cell.angle_alpha   90.00
_cell.angle_beta   90.00
_cell.angle_gamma   90.00
#
_symmetry.space_group_name_H-M   'P 1'
#
loop_
_entity.id
_entity.type
_entity.pdbx_description
1 polymer ?
#
loop_
_entity_poly.entity_id
_entity_poly.type
_entity_poly.pdbx_seq_one_letter_code
_entity_poly.pdbx_strand_id
1 'polypeptide(L)'
;MQPTILVDAETIFKKSDWIGVNKKYQDVPPEVSDARNAVLQVPELHSKHLFPSGTLPVTKLLEFKLPKIMKSVTGTKTKVWFSTDAPITNTECLRTRPVPQEKVVDQLLNDFGQAWLDGAKSVVDPRFNDGHDRLPLWTLLAWKRMVVLIKEQEKWATSYRWLEKQRGQGKHGGETRKVVDEAFAALSTLAWKAEMKYCHRNTNTLCHSTLLGNGWLSDDHINMMMEELSQEAQNNAAMKTTAF
;
A
#
# COMPACT_ATOMS: atom_id res chain seq x y z
N MET A 1 -3.87 -1.32 29.60
CA MET A 1 -2.68 -1.41 28.75
C MET A 1 -2.00 -2.73 29.09
N GLN A 2 -2.16 -3.73 28.24
CA GLN A 2 -1.37 -4.97 28.38
C GLN A 2 -0.02 -4.71 27.71
N PRO A 3 1.10 -5.08 28.36
CA PRO A 3 2.41 -4.99 27.74
C PRO A 3 2.42 -5.95 26.54
N THR A 4 2.67 -5.42 25.36
CA THR A 4 3.01 -6.23 24.19
C THR A 4 4.35 -6.88 24.52
N ILE A 5 4.31 -8.12 24.98
CA ILE A 5 5.51 -8.92 25.15
C ILE A 5 6.06 -9.10 23.74
N LEU A 6 7.09 -8.34 23.40
CA LEU A 6 7.99 -8.68 22.32
C LEU A 6 8.65 -10.00 22.73
N VAL A 7 7.98 -11.08 22.43
CA VAL A 7 8.57 -12.41 22.62
C VAL A 7 9.71 -12.46 21.60
N ASP A 8 10.90 -12.42 22.12
CA ASP A 8 12.11 -12.56 21.33
C ASP A 8 11.98 -13.88 20.55
N ALA A 9 11.87 -13.80 19.23
CA ALA A 9 11.70 -14.97 18.38
C ALA A 9 12.84 -16.01 18.57
N GLU A 10 13.96 -15.60 19.17
CA GLU A 10 15.04 -16.48 19.59
C GLU A 10 14.67 -17.35 20.80
N THR A 11 13.70 -16.94 21.62
CA THR A 11 13.34 -17.65 22.87
C THR A 11 12.31 -18.76 22.65
N ILE A 12 11.39 -18.60 21.68
CA ILE A 12 10.34 -19.61 21.38
C ILE A 12 10.88 -20.73 20.49
N PHE A 13 11.82 -20.40 19.61
CA PHE A 13 12.47 -21.37 18.75
C PHE A 13 13.96 -21.34 19.08
N LYS A 14 14.52 -22.46 19.40
CA LYS A 14 15.94 -22.60 19.19
C LYS A 14 16.19 -22.45 17.71
N LYS A 15 16.37 -21.20 17.27
CA LYS A 15 16.64 -20.83 15.89
C LYS A 15 17.74 -21.68 15.28
N SER A 16 18.71 -22.12 16.14
CA SER A 16 19.71 -23.13 15.85
C SER A 16 19.16 -24.45 15.31
N ASP A 17 17.95 -24.85 15.68
CA ASP A 17 17.39 -26.15 15.30
C ASP A 17 16.83 -26.12 13.85
N TRP A 18 16.64 -24.90 13.30
CA TRP A 18 16.07 -24.67 11.96
C TRP A 18 17.04 -23.99 11.01
N ILE A 19 17.97 -23.14 11.51
CA ILE A 19 18.97 -22.46 10.69
C ILE A 19 20.09 -23.41 10.35
N GLY A 20 20.45 -23.47 9.06
CA GLY A 20 21.56 -24.31 8.57
C GLY A 20 21.23 -25.80 8.46
N VAL A 21 20.01 -26.21 8.75
CA VAL A 21 19.52 -27.57 8.45
C VAL A 21 18.97 -27.55 7.04
N ASN A 22 19.25 -28.58 6.21
CA ASN A 22 18.73 -28.79 4.85
C ASN A 22 17.20 -28.93 4.80
N LYS A 23 16.45 -28.09 5.50
CA LYS A 23 14.99 -28.08 5.53
C LYS A 23 14.48 -27.04 4.56
N LYS A 24 13.47 -27.40 3.81
CA LYS A 24 12.77 -26.44 2.96
C LYS A 24 11.76 -25.67 3.81
N TYR A 25 11.64 -24.39 3.57
CA TYR A 25 10.68 -23.52 4.28
C TYR A 25 9.23 -24.04 4.19
N GLN A 26 8.86 -24.74 3.11
CA GLN A 26 7.54 -25.34 2.93
C GLN A 26 7.16 -26.38 4.00
N ASP A 27 8.14 -26.94 4.68
CA ASP A 27 7.95 -28.02 5.66
C ASP A 27 7.98 -27.50 7.10
N VAL A 28 7.97 -26.18 7.31
CA VAL A 28 8.06 -25.58 8.65
C VAL A 28 6.70 -25.57 9.37
N PRO A 29 6.70 -25.73 10.72
CA PRO A 29 5.50 -25.57 11.52
C PRO A 29 4.91 -24.15 11.43
N PRO A 30 3.59 -23.99 11.72
CA PRO A 30 2.92 -22.68 11.70
C PRO A 30 3.64 -21.62 12.55
N GLU A 31 4.15 -22.01 13.72
CA GLU A 31 4.84 -21.11 14.64
C GLU A 31 6.11 -20.50 14.03
N VAL A 32 6.84 -21.26 13.20
CA VAL A 32 8.00 -20.76 12.45
C VAL A 32 7.55 -19.75 11.40
N SER A 33 6.41 -20.02 10.76
CA SER A 33 5.80 -19.10 9.82
C SER A 33 5.40 -17.78 10.50
N ASP A 34 4.85 -17.84 11.71
CA ASP A 34 4.46 -16.66 12.49
C ASP A 34 5.69 -15.84 12.92
N ALA A 35 6.75 -16.49 13.39
CA ALA A 35 8.01 -15.84 13.71
C ALA A 35 8.62 -15.14 12.48
N ARG A 36 8.60 -15.80 11.32
CA ARG A 36 9.03 -15.19 10.04
C ARG A 36 8.17 -13.98 9.68
N ASN A 37 6.86 -14.08 9.83
CA ASN A 37 5.94 -12.99 9.53
C ASN A 37 6.15 -11.80 10.48
N ALA A 38 6.43 -12.05 11.76
CA ALA A 38 6.75 -11.00 12.73
C ALA A 38 7.98 -10.17 12.33
N VAL A 39 9.02 -10.82 11.80
CA VAL A 39 10.25 -10.14 11.34
C VAL A 39 9.99 -9.25 10.13
N LEU A 40 8.97 -9.55 9.32
CA LEU A 40 8.57 -8.73 8.16
C LEU A 40 7.70 -7.53 8.53
N GLN A 41 7.14 -7.48 9.74
CA GLN A 41 6.27 -6.38 10.14
C GLN A 41 7.04 -5.06 10.20
N VAL A 42 6.56 -4.06 9.46
CA VAL A 42 7.13 -2.72 9.50
C VAL A 42 6.82 -2.12 10.87
N PRO A 43 7.83 -1.73 11.67
CA PRO A 43 7.58 -1.12 12.98
C PRO A 43 6.71 0.12 12.86
N GLU A 44 5.83 0.36 13.83
CA GLU A 44 4.82 1.42 13.78
C GLU A 44 5.44 2.81 13.55
N LEU A 45 6.57 3.09 14.22
CA LEU A 45 7.31 4.34 14.06
C LEU A 45 7.72 4.56 12.59
N HIS A 46 8.30 3.54 11.95
CA HIS A 46 8.71 3.61 10.55
C HIS A 46 7.50 3.63 9.62
N SER A 47 6.43 2.89 9.95
CA SER A 47 5.20 2.89 9.17
C SER A 47 4.60 4.29 9.06
N LYS A 48 4.47 5.01 10.18
CA LYS A 48 3.95 6.40 10.22
C LYS A 48 4.82 7.37 9.42
N HIS A 49 6.12 7.12 9.38
CA HIS A 49 7.08 7.98 8.67
C HIS A 49 7.12 7.70 7.16
N LEU A 50 6.97 6.44 6.76
CA LEU A 50 7.11 6.00 5.37
C LEU A 50 5.80 6.07 4.58
N PHE A 51 4.65 6.00 5.24
CA PHE A 51 3.35 5.88 4.58
C PHE A 51 2.37 6.96 5.05
N PRO A 52 1.62 7.58 4.13
CA PRO A 52 0.52 8.47 4.50
C PRO A 52 -0.62 7.69 5.13
N SER A 53 -1.34 8.30 6.08
CA SER A 53 -2.58 7.72 6.58
C SER A 53 -3.63 7.66 5.46
N GLY A 54 -4.42 6.57 5.41
CA GLY A 54 -5.55 6.44 4.50
C GLY A 54 -6.66 7.48 4.70
N THR A 55 -6.67 8.13 5.87
CA THR A 55 -7.62 9.19 6.23
C THR A 55 -7.22 10.59 5.75
N LEU A 56 -6.02 10.75 5.19
CA LEU A 56 -5.62 12.04 4.61
C LEU A 56 -6.48 12.38 3.39
N PRO A 57 -6.76 13.68 3.15
CA PRO A 57 -7.37 14.13 1.91
C PRO A 57 -6.58 13.71 0.66
N VAL A 58 -7.30 13.49 -0.45
CA VAL A 58 -6.66 13.16 -1.74
C VAL A 58 -5.60 14.17 -2.12
N THR A 59 -5.87 15.47 -1.95
CA THR A 59 -4.89 16.54 -2.24
C THR A 59 -3.61 16.38 -1.42
N LYS A 60 -3.71 15.97 -0.17
CA LYS A 60 -2.54 15.73 0.70
C LYS A 60 -1.78 14.47 0.32
N LEU A 61 -2.48 13.42 -0.15
CA LEU A 61 -1.82 12.27 -0.75
C LEU A 61 -0.99 12.67 -1.97
N LEU A 62 -1.51 13.55 -2.85
CA LEU A 62 -0.80 13.99 -4.06
C LEU A 62 0.45 14.84 -3.76
N GLU A 63 0.46 15.54 -2.63
CA GLU A 63 1.63 16.27 -2.13
C GLU A 63 2.68 15.36 -1.48
N PHE A 64 2.29 14.13 -1.09
CA PHE A 64 3.17 13.20 -0.39
C PHE A 64 4.26 12.68 -1.32
N LYS A 65 5.52 12.91 -0.95
CA LYS A 65 6.67 12.50 -1.77
C LYS A 65 6.97 11.01 -1.57
N LEU A 66 6.70 10.23 -2.61
CA LEU A 66 7.05 8.83 -2.68
C LEU A 66 8.33 8.62 -3.51
N PRO A 67 9.12 7.59 -3.20
CA PRO A 67 10.24 7.19 -4.03
C PRO A 67 9.75 6.70 -5.41
N LYS A 68 10.60 6.78 -6.42
CA LYS A 68 10.28 6.25 -7.76
C LYS A 68 10.45 4.74 -7.79
N ILE A 69 9.66 4.05 -8.62
CA ILE A 69 9.93 2.64 -8.95
C ILE A 69 11.01 2.60 -10.05
N MET A 70 12.04 1.79 -9.89
CA MET A 70 13.07 1.63 -10.92
C MET A 70 12.53 0.89 -12.14
N LYS A 71 12.87 1.36 -13.33
CA LYS A 71 12.36 0.83 -14.60
C LYS A 71 12.99 -0.50 -15.03
N SER A 72 14.16 -0.87 -14.53
CA SER A 72 14.82 -2.14 -14.90
C SER A 72 15.86 -2.56 -13.84
N VAL A 73 15.78 -3.84 -13.44
CA VAL A 73 16.92 -4.60 -12.93
C VAL A 73 16.85 -5.96 -13.65
N THR A 74 17.68 -6.15 -14.64
CA THR A 74 17.78 -7.43 -15.35
C THR A 74 18.62 -8.42 -14.54
N GLY A 75 18.06 -9.61 -14.27
CA GLY A 75 18.83 -10.82 -14.01
C GLY A 75 19.53 -10.97 -12.65
N THR A 76 19.21 -10.17 -11.65
CA THR A 76 19.84 -10.33 -10.33
C THR A 76 19.23 -11.54 -9.61
N LYS A 77 20.04 -12.53 -9.29
CA LYS A 77 19.62 -13.68 -8.46
C LYS A 77 19.21 -13.15 -7.08
N THR A 78 18.05 -13.57 -6.57
CA THR A 78 17.50 -13.13 -5.27
C THR A 78 18.44 -13.36 -4.10
N LYS A 79 19.28 -14.39 -4.16
CA LYS A 79 20.28 -14.70 -3.12
C LYS A 79 21.23 -13.54 -2.77
N VAL A 80 21.55 -12.67 -3.74
CA VAL A 80 22.46 -11.52 -3.48
C VAL A 80 21.79 -10.39 -2.70
N TRP A 81 20.47 -10.44 -2.53
CA TRP A 81 19.71 -9.47 -1.76
C TRP A 81 19.65 -9.78 -0.26
N PHE A 82 20.16 -10.92 0.17
CA PHE A 82 20.12 -11.33 1.57
C PHE A 82 21.54 -11.44 2.15
N SER A 83 21.69 -10.96 3.39
CA SER A 83 22.94 -11.07 4.14
C SER A 83 22.68 -11.71 5.52
N THR A 84 23.62 -12.53 5.96
CA THR A 84 23.64 -13.10 7.32
C THR A 84 24.11 -12.10 8.38
N ASP A 85 24.64 -10.97 7.98
CA ASP A 85 25.06 -9.91 8.88
C ASP A 85 23.87 -9.06 9.34
N ALA A 86 23.99 -8.46 10.52
CA ALA A 86 22.99 -7.57 11.08
C ALA A 86 22.78 -6.30 10.21
N PRO A 87 21.58 -5.69 10.24
CA PRO A 87 21.33 -4.43 9.54
C PRO A 87 22.13 -3.29 10.19
N ILE A 88 22.68 -2.41 9.36
CA ILE A 88 23.49 -1.24 9.78
C ILE A 88 23.03 0.06 9.15
N THR A 89 22.17 -0.01 8.11
CA THR A 89 21.80 1.16 7.32
C THR A 89 20.69 1.95 7.99
N ASN A 90 20.82 3.27 7.94
CA ASN A 90 19.74 4.17 8.35
C ASN A 90 18.56 4.02 7.38
N THR A 91 17.38 3.73 7.94
CA THR A 91 16.14 3.50 7.19
C THR A 91 15.54 4.76 6.56
N GLU A 92 16.05 5.95 6.88
CA GLU A 92 15.65 7.21 6.22
C GLU A 92 15.87 7.17 4.71
N CYS A 93 16.85 6.41 4.23
CA CYS A 93 17.10 6.22 2.82
C CYS A 93 15.91 5.62 2.06
N LEU A 94 15.00 4.90 2.74
CA LEU A 94 13.81 4.31 2.13
C LEU A 94 12.82 5.35 1.58
N ARG A 95 12.89 6.61 2.03
CA ARG A 95 12.06 7.71 1.51
C ARG A 95 12.52 8.27 0.18
N THR A 96 13.79 8.13 -0.11
CA THR A 96 14.44 8.80 -1.26
C THR A 96 14.95 7.83 -2.31
N ARG A 97 15.39 6.65 -1.89
CA ARG A 97 15.94 5.64 -2.80
C ARG A 97 14.83 5.00 -3.63
N PRO A 98 15.05 4.82 -4.94
CA PRO A 98 14.11 4.13 -5.80
C PRO A 98 13.78 2.72 -5.32
N VAL A 99 12.50 2.40 -5.25
CA VAL A 99 11.99 1.08 -4.85
C VAL A 99 12.25 0.08 -5.99
N PRO A 100 12.57 -1.20 -5.69
CA PRO A 100 12.65 -2.24 -6.70
C PRO A 100 11.30 -2.40 -7.42
N GLN A 101 11.34 -2.93 -8.66
CA GLN A 101 10.11 -3.29 -9.38
C GLN A 101 9.27 -4.29 -8.58
N GLU A 102 7.96 -4.22 -8.73
CA GLU A 102 7.02 -5.11 -8.05
C GLU A 102 7.40 -6.58 -8.21
N LYS A 103 7.70 -7.01 -9.45
CA LYS A 103 8.11 -8.38 -9.73
C LYS A 103 9.35 -8.81 -8.92
N VAL A 104 10.31 -7.92 -8.73
CA VAL A 104 11.51 -8.20 -7.91
C VAL A 104 11.13 -8.32 -6.45
N VAL A 105 10.31 -7.39 -5.94
CA VAL A 105 9.84 -7.41 -4.54
C VAL A 105 9.05 -8.67 -4.25
N ASP A 106 8.16 -9.10 -5.15
CA ASP A 106 7.36 -10.32 -4.99
C ASP A 106 8.25 -11.56 -4.97
N GLN A 107 9.25 -11.61 -5.84
CA GLN A 107 10.21 -12.71 -5.85
C GLN A 107 11.04 -12.76 -4.57
N LEU A 108 11.49 -11.60 -4.06
CA LEU A 108 12.21 -11.52 -2.80
C LEU A 108 11.34 -11.97 -1.61
N LEU A 109 10.05 -11.59 -1.58
CA LEU A 109 9.12 -12.04 -0.56
C LEU A 109 8.85 -13.55 -0.64
N ASN A 110 8.77 -14.12 -1.83
CA ASN A 110 8.62 -15.56 -2.04
C ASN A 110 9.86 -16.34 -1.56
N ASP A 111 11.04 -15.82 -1.85
CA ASP A 111 12.31 -16.48 -1.50
C ASP A 111 12.73 -16.22 -0.05
N PHE A 112 12.12 -15.22 0.61
CA PHE A 112 12.50 -14.78 1.94
C PHE A 112 12.39 -15.89 2.99
N GLY A 113 11.37 -16.74 2.90
CA GLY A 113 11.20 -17.84 3.86
C GLY A 113 12.44 -18.72 3.95
N GLN A 114 12.96 -19.14 2.79
CA GLN A 114 14.18 -19.95 2.73
C GLN A 114 15.42 -19.16 3.14
N ALA A 115 15.55 -17.93 2.65
CA ALA A 115 16.69 -17.08 3.02
C ALA A 115 16.78 -16.86 4.55
N TRP A 116 15.62 -16.68 5.19
CA TRP A 116 15.55 -16.52 6.66
C TRP A 116 15.96 -17.79 7.40
N LEU A 117 15.54 -18.98 6.94
CA LEU A 117 16.02 -20.25 7.49
C LEU A 117 17.53 -20.43 7.28
N ASP A 118 18.05 -19.99 6.14
CA ASP A 118 19.48 -20.02 5.82
C ASP A 118 20.29 -18.99 6.62
N GLY A 119 19.63 -18.22 7.50
CA GLY A 119 20.26 -17.30 8.45
C GLY A 119 20.31 -15.84 8.02
N ALA A 120 19.53 -15.43 7.01
CA ALA A 120 19.45 -14.02 6.63
C ALA A 120 18.99 -13.14 7.81
N LYS A 121 19.70 -12.04 8.04
CA LYS A 121 19.42 -11.05 9.09
C LYS A 121 19.12 -9.67 8.52
N SER A 122 19.51 -9.42 7.28
CA SER A 122 19.31 -8.13 6.60
C SER A 122 19.07 -8.29 5.12
N VAL A 123 18.50 -7.23 4.53
CA VAL A 123 18.34 -7.07 3.09
C VAL A 123 19.43 -6.14 2.57
N VAL A 124 20.07 -6.56 1.51
CA VAL A 124 21.07 -5.79 0.75
C VAL A 124 20.43 -5.36 -0.55
N ASP A 125 20.52 -4.09 -0.89
CA ASP A 125 20.14 -3.64 -2.22
C ASP A 125 21.39 -3.55 -3.10
N PRO A 126 21.63 -4.50 -4.00
CA PRO A 126 22.85 -4.56 -4.79
C PRO A 126 23.01 -3.39 -5.78
N ARG A 127 21.99 -2.55 -5.91
CA ARG A 127 22.01 -1.36 -6.77
C ARG A 127 22.69 -0.16 -6.11
N PHE A 128 22.90 -0.21 -4.80
CA PHE A 128 23.43 0.90 -4.02
C PHE A 128 24.62 0.47 -3.19
N ASN A 129 25.59 1.36 -3.12
CA ASN A 129 26.76 1.26 -2.25
C ASN A 129 27.48 -0.10 -2.33
N ASP A 130 27.59 -0.65 -3.56
CA ASP A 130 28.23 -1.94 -3.87
C ASP A 130 27.79 -3.09 -2.94
N GLY A 131 26.56 -3.04 -2.44
CA GLY A 131 26.02 -4.04 -1.53
C GLY A 131 26.46 -3.91 -0.07
N HIS A 132 27.06 -2.78 0.32
CA HIS A 132 27.47 -2.54 1.71
C HIS A 132 26.31 -2.07 2.61
N ASP A 133 25.21 -1.56 2.02
CA ASP A 133 24.03 -1.16 2.77
C ASP A 133 23.21 -2.38 3.18
N ARG A 134 23.02 -2.55 4.48
CA ARG A 134 22.24 -3.65 5.07
C ARG A 134 21.00 -3.09 5.77
N LEU A 135 19.85 -3.29 5.14
CA LEU A 135 18.54 -2.85 5.64
C LEU A 135 17.87 -3.93 6.48
N PRO A 136 17.01 -3.58 7.44
CA PRO A 136 16.22 -4.55 8.18
C PRO A 136 15.33 -5.39 7.25
N LEU A 137 15.03 -6.63 7.64
CA LEU A 137 14.24 -7.57 6.82
C LEU A 137 12.84 -7.07 6.51
N TRP A 138 12.22 -6.29 7.41
CA TRP A 138 10.91 -5.68 7.19
C TRP A 138 10.88 -4.70 6.00
N THR A 139 12.04 -4.30 5.48
CA THR A 139 12.14 -3.46 4.27
C THR A 139 11.46 -4.11 3.05
N LEU A 140 11.45 -5.43 2.96
CA LEU A 140 10.76 -6.15 1.88
C LEU A 140 9.27 -5.82 1.86
N LEU A 141 8.62 -5.88 3.03
CA LEU A 141 7.20 -5.54 3.13
C LEU A 141 6.96 -4.03 2.96
N ALA A 142 7.90 -3.19 3.43
CA ALA A 142 7.83 -1.75 3.18
C ALA A 142 7.89 -1.45 1.68
N TRP A 143 8.79 -2.07 0.92
CA TRP A 143 8.85 -1.93 -0.54
C TRP A 143 7.56 -2.39 -1.22
N LYS A 144 6.98 -3.54 -0.81
CA LYS A 144 5.70 -4.01 -1.37
C LYS A 144 4.60 -2.98 -1.14
N ARG A 145 4.48 -2.45 0.08
CA ARG A 145 3.50 -1.40 0.41
C ARG A 145 3.75 -0.12 -0.37
N MET A 146 5.02 0.30 -0.55
CA MET A 146 5.36 1.47 -1.36
C MET A 146 4.97 1.30 -2.82
N VAL A 147 5.22 0.13 -3.43
CA VAL A 147 4.82 -0.15 -4.82
C VAL A 147 3.31 -0.01 -5.00
N VAL A 148 2.53 -0.56 -4.07
CA VAL A 148 1.07 -0.44 -4.09
C VAL A 148 0.65 1.02 -3.94
N LEU A 149 1.22 1.73 -2.95
CA LEU A 149 0.90 3.13 -2.68
C LEU A 149 1.22 4.06 -3.86
N ILE A 150 2.35 3.84 -4.54
CA ILE A 150 2.73 4.61 -5.74
C ILE A 150 1.67 4.44 -6.83
N LYS A 151 1.18 3.22 -7.04
CA LYS A 151 0.12 2.94 -8.03
C LYS A 151 -1.21 3.59 -7.63
N GLU A 152 -1.55 3.57 -6.35
CA GLU A 152 -2.76 4.19 -5.81
C GLU A 152 -2.69 5.72 -5.92
N GLN A 153 -1.54 6.32 -5.60
CA GLN A 153 -1.31 7.75 -5.79
C GLN A 153 -1.42 8.15 -7.27
N GLU A 154 -0.86 7.35 -8.20
CA GLU A 154 -0.93 7.64 -9.64
C GLU A 154 -2.38 7.57 -10.17
N LYS A 155 -3.22 6.68 -9.64
CA LYS A 155 -4.66 6.68 -9.97
C LYS A 155 -5.30 8.02 -9.62
N TRP A 156 -5.10 8.50 -8.39
CA TRP A 156 -5.61 9.81 -7.96
C TRP A 156 -4.98 10.97 -8.73
N ALA A 157 -3.69 10.92 -9.02
CA ALA A 157 -3.02 11.93 -9.83
C ALA A 157 -3.58 12.01 -11.26
N THR A 158 -3.92 10.86 -11.83
CA THR A 158 -4.56 10.80 -13.15
C THR A 158 -5.94 11.44 -13.15
N SER A 159 -6.75 11.15 -12.14
CA SER A 159 -8.08 11.75 -11.95
C SER A 159 -7.99 13.25 -11.70
N TYR A 160 -7.05 13.68 -10.88
CA TYR A 160 -6.83 15.10 -10.60
C TYR A 160 -6.43 15.86 -11.86
N ARG A 161 -5.49 15.35 -12.64
CA ARG A 161 -5.07 15.93 -13.94
C ARG A 161 -6.22 15.97 -14.95
N TRP A 162 -7.11 14.98 -14.95
CA TRP A 162 -8.29 14.98 -15.79
C TRP A 162 -9.23 16.11 -15.40
N LEU A 163 -9.52 16.33 -14.12
CA LEU A 163 -10.33 17.46 -13.63
C LEU A 163 -9.70 18.80 -13.99
N GLU A 164 -8.38 18.96 -13.82
CA GLU A 164 -7.67 20.19 -14.22
C GLU A 164 -7.85 20.48 -15.71
N LYS A 165 -7.76 19.45 -16.56
CA LYS A 165 -8.01 19.57 -17.99
C LYS A 165 -9.45 20.01 -18.27
N GLN A 166 -10.46 19.46 -17.59
CA GLN A 166 -11.86 19.88 -17.75
C GLN A 166 -12.04 21.35 -17.34
N ARG A 167 -11.43 21.75 -16.22
CA ARG A 167 -11.48 23.15 -15.75
C ARG A 167 -10.87 24.14 -16.75
N GLY A 168 -9.77 23.75 -17.40
CA GLY A 168 -9.03 24.60 -18.37
C GLY A 168 -9.69 24.70 -19.74
N GLN A 169 -10.59 23.79 -20.11
CA GLN A 169 -11.16 23.71 -21.46
C GLN A 169 -12.27 24.72 -21.75
N GLY A 170 -12.40 25.84 -21.15
CA GLY A 170 -13.24 27.01 -21.50
C GLY A 170 -14.55 26.81 -22.31
N LYS A 171 -14.78 25.60 -22.83
CA LYS A 171 -15.89 25.20 -23.70
C LYS A 171 -17.14 24.73 -22.92
N HIS A 172 -17.01 24.58 -21.62
CA HIS A 172 -18.09 24.07 -20.79
C HIS A 172 -18.98 25.21 -20.29
N GLY A 173 -20.29 25.02 -20.36
CA GLY A 173 -21.26 25.96 -19.77
C GLY A 173 -21.05 26.10 -18.25
N GLY A 174 -21.64 27.14 -17.67
CA GLY A 174 -21.46 27.48 -16.25
C GLY A 174 -21.74 26.33 -15.28
N GLU A 175 -22.71 25.45 -15.58
CA GLU A 175 -23.04 24.28 -14.76
C GLU A 175 -21.90 23.26 -14.70
N THR A 176 -21.30 22.92 -15.83
CA THR A 176 -20.18 21.96 -15.86
C THR A 176 -18.99 22.48 -15.06
N ARG A 177 -18.71 23.78 -15.13
CA ARG A 177 -17.64 24.39 -14.33
C ARG A 177 -17.92 24.28 -12.86
N LYS A 178 -19.16 24.51 -12.43
CA LYS A 178 -19.60 24.36 -11.05
C LYS A 178 -19.37 22.94 -10.55
N VAL A 179 -19.78 21.91 -11.30
CA VAL A 179 -19.56 20.50 -10.96
C VAL A 179 -18.07 20.17 -10.83
N VAL A 180 -17.22 20.69 -11.72
CA VAL A 180 -15.76 20.48 -11.65
C VAL A 180 -15.19 21.14 -10.39
N ASP A 181 -15.61 22.36 -10.04
CA ASP A 181 -15.16 23.05 -8.84
C ASP A 181 -15.64 22.33 -7.55
N GLU A 182 -16.86 21.80 -7.54
CA GLU A 182 -17.38 20.94 -6.46
C GLU A 182 -16.56 19.63 -6.31
N ALA A 183 -16.17 19.01 -7.44
CA ALA A 183 -15.31 17.84 -7.41
C ALA A 183 -13.93 18.15 -6.81
N PHE A 184 -13.31 19.29 -7.13
CA PHE A 184 -12.06 19.73 -6.48
C PHE A 184 -12.24 19.97 -4.99
N ALA A 185 -13.33 20.60 -4.59
CA ALA A 185 -13.66 20.82 -3.18
C ALA A 185 -13.80 19.47 -2.45
N ALA A 186 -14.49 18.51 -3.06
CA ALA A 186 -14.62 17.15 -2.51
C ALA A 186 -13.26 16.47 -2.35
N LEU A 187 -12.36 16.52 -3.32
CA LEU A 187 -11.01 15.91 -3.22
C LEU A 187 -10.15 16.55 -2.13
N SER A 188 -10.44 17.78 -1.72
CA SER A 188 -9.73 18.44 -0.62
C SER A 188 -10.12 17.94 0.77
N THR A 189 -11.25 17.24 0.88
CA THR A 189 -11.77 16.70 2.14
C THR A 189 -11.92 15.18 2.12
N LEU A 190 -12.09 14.58 0.95
CA LEU A 190 -12.25 13.14 0.78
C LEU A 190 -10.98 12.40 1.20
N ALA A 191 -11.09 11.53 2.18
CA ALA A 191 -10.03 10.62 2.56
C ALA A 191 -9.68 9.70 1.38
N TRP A 192 -8.39 9.59 1.03
CA TRP A 192 -7.97 8.91 -0.19
C TRP A 192 -8.20 7.39 -0.19
N LYS A 193 -8.29 6.78 1.00
CA LYS A 193 -8.50 5.32 1.19
C LYS A 193 -9.26 5.03 2.48
N ALA A 194 -10.40 5.68 2.68
CA ALA A 194 -11.29 5.37 3.80
C ALA A 194 -12.26 4.26 3.40
N GLU A 195 -12.64 3.42 4.37
CA GLU A 195 -13.71 2.45 4.19
C GLU A 195 -15.05 3.17 4.01
N MET A 196 -15.86 2.67 3.09
CA MET A 196 -17.19 3.21 2.81
C MET A 196 -18.24 2.39 3.56
N LYS A 197 -18.90 3.02 4.54
CA LYS A 197 -19.79 2.35 5.48
C LYS A 197 -21.10 1.83 4.87
N TYR A 198 -21.47 2.31 3.68
CA TYR A 198 -22.79 2.05 3.08
C TYR A 198 -22.75 1.07 1.91
N CYS A 199 -21.57 0.53 1.59
CA CYS A 199 -21.44 -0.45 0.53
C CYS A 199 -21.38 -1.86 1.12
N HIS A 200 -22.21 -2.78 0.64
CA HIS A 200 -22.26 -4.18 1.07
C HIS A 200 -20.96 -4.96 0.82
N ARG A 201 -20.01 -4.37 0.11
CA ARG A 201 -18.66 -4.89 -0.09
C ARG A 201 -17.67 -3.96 0.60
N ASN A 202 -16.57 -4.52 1.11
CA ASN A 202 -15.44 -3.78 1.71
C ASN A 202 -14.77 -2.86 0.67
N THR A 203 -15.52 -1.87 0.21
CA THR A 203 -15.08 -0.89 -0.79
C THR A 203 -14.54 0.33 -0.05
N ASN A 204 -13.52 0.95 -0.61
CA ASN A 204 -12.95 2.17 -0.05
C ASN A 204 -12.97 3.29 -1.09
N THR A 205 -12.72 4.52 -0.63
CA THR A 205 -12.80 5.73 -1.45
C THR A 205 -11.86 5.74 -2.67
N LEU A 206 -10.83 4.88 -2.70
CA LEU A 206 -9.93 4.75 -3.87
C LEU A 206 -10.68 4.36 -5.16
N CYS A 207 -11.83 3.65 -5.05
CA CYS A 207 -12.64 3.30 -6.23
C CYS A 207 -13.08 4.56 -6.99
N HIS A 208 -13.35 5.67 -6.30
CA HIS A 208 -13.75 6.93 -6.95
C HIS A 208 -12.68 7.52 -7.86
N SER A 209 -11.40 7.13 -7.68
CA SER A 209 -10.35 7.57 -8.59
C SER A 209 -10.58 7.13 -10.04
N THR A 210 -11.37 6.09 -10.28
CA THR A 210 -11.70 5.63 -11.64
C THR A 210 -12.92 6.33 -12.24
N LEU A 211 -13.78 6.95 -11.41
CA LEU A 211 -14.93 7.75 -11.88
C LEU A 211 -14.49 9.06 -12.56
N LEU A 212 -13.40 9.65 -12.08
CA LEU A 212 -12.87 10.90 -12.59
C LEU A 212 -11.92 10.62 -13.76
N GLY A 213 -12.47 10.37 -14.94
CA GLY A 213 -11.68 10.05 -16.12
C GLY A 213 -12.51 9.54 -17.30
N ASN A 214 -11.84 8.98 -18.28
CA ASN A 214 -12.47 8.36 -19.46
C ASN A 214 -12.60 6.82 -19.28
N GLY A 215 -12.44 6.31 -18.06
CA GLY A 215 -12.56 4.90 -17.77
C GLY A 215 -14.01 4.42 -17.72
N TRP A 216 -14.20 3.11 -17.92
CA TRP A 216 -15.50 2.49 -17.72
C TRP A 216 -15.83 2.38 -16.24
N LEU A 217 -17.11 2.54 -15.90
CA LEU A 217 -17.61 2.25 -14.55
C LEU A 217 -17.43 0.75 -14.27
N SER A 218 -16.89 0.41 -13.10
CA SER A 218 -16.89 -0.97 -12.63
C SER A 218 -18.24 -1.36 -12.05
N ASP A 219 -18.48 -2.67 -11.90
CA ASP A 219 -19.68 -3.19 -11.24
C ASP A 219 -19.86 -2.61 -9.83
N ASP A 220 -18.75 -2.35 -9.13
CA ASP A 220 -18.81 -1.71 -7.81
C ASP A 220 -19.39 -0.29 -7.86
N HIS A 221 -19.05 0.50 -8.89
CA HIS A 221 -19.63 1.83 -9.07
C HIS A 221 -21.12 1.78 -9.39
N ILE A 222 -21.51 0.86 -10.27
CA ILE A 222 -22.92 0.66 -10.63
C ILE A 222 -23.72 0.26 -9.40
N ASN A 223 -23.20 -0.69 -8.61
CA ASN A 223 -23.84 -1.15 -7.38
C ASN A 223 -24.00 -0.03 -6.35
N MET A 224 -22.95 0.82 -6.17
CA MET A 224 -23.04 1.98 -5.27
C MET A 224 -24.12 2.96 -5.71
N MET A 225 -24.19 3.28 -7.01
CA MET A 225 -25.25 4.16 -7.53
C MET A 225 -26.64 3.56 -7.35
N MET A 226 -26.80 2.26 -7.55
CA MET A 226 -28.07 1.57 -7.34
C MET A 226 -28.50 1.55 -5.87
N GLU A 227 -27.56 1.40 -4.93
CA GLU A 227 -27.84 1.50 -3.50
C GLU A 227 -28.30 2.90 -3.09
N GLU A 228 -27.61 3.94 -3.56
CA GLU A 228 -27.98 5.34 -3.31
C GLU A 228 -29.40 5.63 -3.79
N LEU A 229 -29.69 5.26 -5.04
CA LEU A 229 -31.04 5.42 -5.62
C LEU A 229 -32.11 4.64 -4.84
N SER A 230 -31.79 3.44 -4.36
CA SER A 230 -32.71 2.65 -3.54
C SER A 230 -33.00 3.31 -2.20
N GLN A 231 -31.98 3.87 -1.55
CA GLN A 231 -32.15 4.61 -0.28
C GLN A 231 -32.97 5.89 -0.47
N GLU A 232 -32.71 6.66 -1.53
CA GLU A 232 -33.52 7.84 -1.87
C GLU A 232 -34.98 7.47 -2.12
N ALA A 233 -35.23 6.39 -2.86
CA ALA A 233 -36.60 5.92 -3.10
C ALA A 233 -37.31 5.51 -1.83
N GLN A 234 -36.63 4.82 -0.90
CA GLN A 234 -37.18 4.43 0.41
C GLN A 234 -37.45 5.65 1.29
N ASN A 235 -36.54 6.62 1.34
CA ASN A 235 -36.73 7.86 2.10
C ASN A 235 -37.90 8.69 1.56
N ASN A 236 -38.03 8.79 0.24
CA ASN A 236 -39.16 9.48 -0.39
C ASN A 236 -40.49 8.77 -0.16
N ALA A 237 -40.51 7.45 -0.12
CA ALA A 237 -41.73 6.68 0.22
C ALA A 237 -42.10 6.86 1.69
N ALA A 238 -41.13 6.88 2.61
CA ALA A 238 -41.35 7.12 4.04
C ALA A 238 -41.89 8.54 4.30
N MET A 239 -41.37 9.56 3.63
CA MET A 239 -41.89 10.92 3.75
C MET A 239 -43.35 11.06 3.27
N LYS A 240 -43.77 10.32 2.23
CA LYS A 240 -45.14 10.33 1.74
C LYS A 240 -46.10 9.63 2.72
N THR A 241 -45.64 8.62 3.46
CA THR A 241 -46.46 7.90 4.45
C THR A 241 -46.61 8.65 5.78
N THR A 242 -45.72 9.59 6.11
CA THR A 242 -45.82 10.42 7.32
C THR A 242 -46.59 11.73 7.13
N ALA A 243 -47.05 12.02 5.90
CA ALA A 243 -47.80 13.24 5.57
C ALA A 243 -49.35 13.05 5.55
N PHE A 244 -49.87 11.94 6.10
CA PHE A 244 -51.30 11.68 6.26
C PHE A 244 -51.69 11.56 7.71
#